data_28110043ec306413f288ca53baafeccd
#
_entry.id   28110043ec306413f288ca53baafeccd
#
_cell.length_a   1.000
_cell.length_b   1.000
_cell.length_c   1.000
_cell.angle_alpha   90.00
_cell.angle_beta   90.00
_cell.angle_gamma   90.00
#
_symmetry.space_group_name_H-M   'P 1'
#
loop_
_entity.id
_entity.type
_entity.pdbx_description
1 polymer ?
#
loop_
_entity_poly.entity_id
_entity_poly.type
_entity_poly.pdbx_seq_one_letter_code
_entity_poly.pdbx_strand_id
1 'polypeptide(L)'
;MKNTALFLILRRMRTPLLLLIITYAVTVLGLVLIPGTPVDGVPQHLSFFHAFYIMTYTATTTGFGELPVPFSDAQRLWVTISLYLSVVAWLYAIGALITLLRDQALRQLIGQNRFAAQVRRLNEPFYIVCGYGDTGSVV
;
A
#
# COMPACT_ATOMS: atom_id res chain seq x y z
N MET A 1 2.13 -24.22 -4.37
CA MET A 1 1.64 -23.26 -5.36
C MET A 1 1.10 -21.95 -4.74
N LYS A 2 0.38 -21.93 -3.62
CA LYS A 2 -0.05 -20.69 -2.93
C LYS A 2 1.16 -19.80 -2.51
N ASN A 3 2.26 -20.41 -2.12
CA ASN A 3 3.45 -19.71 -1.63
C ASN A 3 4.20 -18.96 -2.73
N THR A 4 4.13 -19.39 -3.99
CA THR A 4 4.81 -18.76 -5.12
C THR A 4 4.16 -17.42 -5.49
N ALA A 5 2.83 -17.34 -5.50
CA ALA A 5 2.11 -16.10 -5.75
C ALA A 5 2.35 -15.09 -4.63
N LEU A 6 2.27 -15.55 -3.37
CA LEU A 6 2.55 -14.71 -2.20
C LEU A 6 3.98 -14.17 -2.21
N PHE A 7 4.95 -15.01 -2.56
CA PHE A 7 6.36 -14.62 -2.66
C PHE A 7 6.59 -13.55 -3.74
N LEU A 8 5.97 -13.69 -4.92
CA LEU A 8 6.05 -12.69 -5.99
C LEU A 8 5.45 -11.35 -5.58
N ILE A 9 4.29 -11.38 -4.91
CA ILE A 9 3.64 -10.18 -4.38
C ILE A 9 4.54 -9.49 -3.36
N LEU A 10 5.01 -10.23 -2.36
CA LEU A 10 5.88 -9.69 -1.31
C LEU A 10 7.19 -9.14 -1.88
N ARG A 11 7.80 -9.83 -2.83
CA ARG A 11 9.05 -9.38 -3.47
C ARG A 11 8.88 -8.06 -4.21
N ARG A 12 7.80 -7.91 -4.98
CA ARG A 12 7.52 -6.68 -5.76
C ARG A 12 7.03 -5.53 -4.88
N MET A 13 6.23 -5.81 -3.86
CA MET A 13 5.70 -4.79 -2.95
C MET A 13 6.69 -4.36 -1.87
N ARG A 14 7.83 -5.07 -1.72
CA ARG A 14 8.81 -4.76 -0.68
C ARG A 14 9.31 -3.32 -0.75
N THR A 15 9.72 -2.85 -1.92
CA THR A 15 10.27 -1.50 -2.09
C THR A 15 9.25 -0.40 -1.80
N PRO A 16 8.03 -0.41 -2.39
CA PRO A 16 7.04 0.63 -2.09
C PRO A 16 6.56 0.59 -0.64
N LEU A 17 6.42 -0.59 -0.03
CA LEU A 17 6.05 -0.71 1.38
C LEU A 17 7.14 -0.18 2.31
N LEU A 18 8.40 -0.51 2.06
CA LEU A 18 9.53 0.03 2.84
C LEU A 18 9.61 1.54 2.70
N LEU A 19 9.44 2.08 1.50
CA LEU A 19 9.42 3.52 1.28
C LEU A 19 8.31 4.21 2.08
N LEU A 20 7.09 3.66 2.07
CA LEU A 20 5.98 4.18 2.86
C LEU A 20 6.30 4.15 4.37
N ILE A 21 6.77 3.01 4.88
CA ILE A 21 7.08 2.85 6.31
C ILE A 21 8.17 3.85 6.72
N ILE A 22 9.24 3.97 5.94
CA ILE A 22 10.34 4.90 6.23
C ILE A 22 9.85 6.35 6.18
N THR A 23 9.07 6.71 5.16
CA THR A 23 8.49 8.06 5.04
C THR A 23 7.63 8.39 6.25
N TYR A 24 6.72 7.49 6.65
CA TYR A 24 5.89 7.68 7.85
C TYR A 24 6.73 7.77 9.12
N ALA A 25 7.70 6.89 9.30
CA ALA A 25 8.56 6.90 10.47
C ALA A 25 9.32 8.23 10.60
N VAL A 26 9.90 8.72 9.51
CA VAL A 26 10.67 9.98 9.50
C VAL A 26 9.75 11.18 9.73
N THR A 27 8.60 11.24 9.05
CA THR A 27 7.69 12.40 9.13
C THR A 27 7.01 12.49 10.50
N VAL A 28 6.58 11.38 11.07
CA VAL A 28 5.99 11.31 12.42
C VAL A 28 7.04 11.64 13.48
N LEU A 29 8.24 11.04 13.37
CA LEU A 29 9.33 11.30 14.32
C LEU A 29 9.73 12.77 14.34
N GLY A 30 9.90 13.39 13.17
CA GLY A 30 10.21 14.80 13.08
C GLY A 30 9.13 15.68 13.71
N LEU A 31 7.84 15.36 13.50
CA LEU A 31 6.75 16.13 14.09
C LEU A 31 6.66 15.99 15.63
N VAL A 32 7.05 14.84 16.18
CA VAL A 32 7.14 14.62 17.63
C VAL A 32 8.32 15.37 18.24
N LEU A 33 9.47 15.41 17.54
CA LEU A 33 10.70 16.02 18.04
C LEU A 33 10.70 17.55 17.96
N ILE A 34 10.02 18.12 16.95
CA ILE A 34 9.96 19.56 16.78
C ILE A 34 8.99 20.17 17.81
N PRO A 35 9.45 21.11 18.65
CA PRO A 35 8.61 21.75 19.63
C PRO A 35 7.51 22.60 18.97
N GLY A 36 6.31 22.50 19.52
CA GLY A 36 5.17 23.34 19.16
C GLY A 36 5.25 24.75 19.74
N THR A 37 4.15 25.48 19.60
CA THR A 37 4.04 26.78 20.24
C THR A 37 4.08 26.64 21.77
N PRO A 38 4.86 27.47 22.46
CA PRO A 38 4.89 27.40 23.93
C PRO A 38 3.54 27.86 24.52
N VAL A 39 3.05 27.06 25.48
CA VAL A 39 1.90 27.43 26.32
C VAL A 39 2.46 27.68 27.72
N ASP A 40 2.17 28.83 28.30
CA ASP A 40 2.71 29.28 29.60
C ASP A 40 4.26 29.23 29.67
N GLY A 41 4.93 29.49 28.55
CA GLY A 41 6.39 29.49 28.45
C GLY A 41 7.04 28.10 28.32
N VAL A 42 6.25 27.02 28.31
CA VAL A 42 6.75 25.64 28.14
C VAL A 42 6.47 25.17 26.72
N PRO A 43 7.50 24.73 25.95
CA PRO A 43 7.30 24.21 24.63
C PRO A 43 6.47 22.91 24.69
N GLN A 44 5.39 22.86 23.90
CA GLN A 44 4.51 21.69 23.83
C GLN A 44 5.00 20.75 22.73
N HIS A 45 5.18 19.48 23.08
CA HIS A 45 5.47 18.44 22.10
C HIS A 45 4.20 17.65 21.78
N LEU A 46 4.04 17.31 20.50
CA LEU A 46 2.95 16.42 20.09
C LEU A 46 3.22 15.00 20.57
N SER A 47 2.18 14.34 21.08
CA SER A 47 2.28 12.90 21.35
C SER A 47 2.44 12.12 20.04
N PHE A 48 3.05 10.95 20.11
CA PHE A 48 3.20 10.06 18.95
C PHE A 48 1.87 9.80 18.24
N PHE A 49 0.80 9.59 18.99
CA PHE A 49 -0.51 9.29 18.43
C PHE A 49 -1.08 10.49 17.64
N HIS A 50 -0.99 11.70 18.18
CA HIS A 50 -1.41 12.91 17.48
C HIS A 50 -0.57 13.16 16.23
N ALA A 51 0.74 13.00 16.31
CA ALA A 51 1.62 13.14 15.15
C ALA A 51 1.30 12.11 14.05
N PHE A 52 1.07 10.85 14.43
CA PHE A 52 0.67 9.79 13.51
C PHE A 52 -0.69 10.07 12.86
N TYR A 53 -1.68 10.52 13.63
CA TYR A 53 -3.01 10.87 13.14
C TYR A 53 -2.92 12.02 12.14
N ILE A 54 -2.22 13.11 12.49
CA ILE A 54 -2.01 14.26 11.62
C ILE A 54 -1.33 13.86 10.32
N MET A 55 -0.23 13.08 10.40
CA MET A 55 0.48 12.63 9.22
C MET A 55 -0.36 11.70 8.35
N THR A 56 -1.24 10.90 8.94
CA THR A 56 -2.12 10.00 8.20
C THR A 56 -3.12 10.78 7.34
N TYR A 57 -3.86 11.72 7.89
CA TYR A 57 -4.81 12.49 7.08
C TYR A 57 -4.13 13.48 6.12
N THR A 58 -2.92 13.91 6.43
CA THR A 58 -2.10 14.74 5.54
C THR A 58 -1.61 13.91 4.34
N ALA A 59 -1.04 12.74 4.60
CA ALA A 59 -0.51 11.85 3.57
C ALA A 59 -1.60 11.29 2.64
N THR A 60 -2.79 11.01 3.18
CA THR A 60 -3.94 10.55 2.40
C THR A 60 -4.71 11.69 1.72
N THR A 61 -4.23 12.92 1.83
CA THR A 61 -4.86 14.15 1.27
C THR A 61 -6.27 14.43 1.78
N THR A 62 -6.67 13.83 2.90
CA THR A 62 -8.00 14.00 3.49
C THR A 62 -8.15 15.38 4.16
N GLY A 63 -7.11 15.85 4.87
CA GLY A 63 -7.01 17.21 5.39
C GLY A 63 -8.08 17.59 6.41
N PHE A 64 -8.35 16.79 7.43
CA PHE A 64 -9.35 17.11 8.46
C PHE A 64 -9.09 18.44 9.18
N GLY A 65 -7.82 18.86 9.28
CA GLY A 65 -7.46 20.13 9.91
C GLY A 65 -7.61 20.14 11.44
N GLU A 66 -7.85 19.01 12.06
CA GLU A 66 -7.95 18.88 13.51
C GLU A 66 -6.54 18.91 14.12
N LEU A 67 -6.27 19.95 14.90
CA LEU A 67 -4.99 20.16 15.59
C LEU A 67 -5.25 20.28 17.08
N PRO A 68 -4.62 19.46 17.92
CA PRO A 68 -4.78 19.52 19.38
C PRO A 68 -4.17 20.79 19.97
N VAL A 69 -3.15 21.34 19.32
CA VAL A 69 -2.45 22.60 19.67
C VAL A 69 -2.00 23.30 18.38
N PRO A 70 -1.94 24.63 18.36
CA PRO A 70 -1.46 25.36 17.19
C PRO A 70 0.00 25.03 16.91
N PHE A 71 0.32 24.80 15.64
CA PHE A 71 1.69 24.51 15.19
C PHE A 71 2.58 25.72 15.28
N SER A 72 3.83 25.50 15.69
CA SER A 72 4.94 26.43 15.49
C SER A 72 5.29 26.52 13.99
N ASP A 73 6.00 27.60 13.60
CA ASP A 73 6.42 27.76 12.21
C ASP A 73 7.38 26.65 11.76
N ALA A 74 8.21 26.12 12.67
CA ALA A 74 9.06 24.96 12.41
C ALA A 74 8.24 23.69 12.14
N GLN A 75 7.18 23.45 12.91
CA GLN A 75 6.27 22.33 12.67
C GLN A 75 5.51 22.49 11.35
N ARG A 76 5.06 23.71 11.03
CA ARG A 76 4.40 23.99 9.73
C ARG A 76 5.31 23.70 8.55
N LEU A 77 6.57 24.15 8.63
CA LEU A 77 7.56 23.86 7.60
C LEU A 77 7.79 22.35 7.46
N TRP A 78 7.94 21.63 8.58
CA TRP A 78 8.13 20.19 8.58
C TRP A 78 6.94 19.45 7.97
N VAL A 79 5.71 19.82 8.35
CA VAL A 79 4.49 19.22 7.77
C VAL A 79 4.40 19.51 6.28
N THR A 80 4.79 20.69 5.81
CA THR A 80 4.80 21.03 4.39
C THR A 80 5.76 20.11 3.61
N ILE A 81 6.99 19.94 4.09
CA ILE A 81 7.96 19.01 3.49
C ILE A 81 7.41 17.57 3.53
N SER A 82 6.88 17.16 4.68
CA SER A 82 6.30 15.83 4.88
C SER A 82 5.13 15.53 3.95
N LEU A 83 4.32 16.54 3.63
CA LEU A 83 3.20 16.43 2.68
C LEU A 83 3.72 16.03 1.30
N TYR A 84 4.71 16.73 0.75
CA TYR A 84 5.27 16.39 -0.56
C TYR A 84 5.89 14.99 -0.58
N LEU A 85 6.66 14.65 0.44
CA LEU A 85 7.28 13.32 0.56
C LEU A 85 6.22 12.20 0.64
N SER A 86 5.20 12.41 1.45
CA SER A 86 4.12 11.44 1.66
C SER A 86 3.31 11.21 0.39
N VAL A 87 2.92 12.29 -0.31
CA VAL A 87 2.15 12.19 -1.55
C VAL A 87 2.93 11.42 -2.61
N VAL A 88 4.23 11.72 -2.79
CA VAL A 88 5.09 10.98 -3.73
C VAL A 88 5.18 9.50 -3.35
N ALA A 89 5.39 9.19 -2.06
CA ALA A 89 5.45 7.81 -1.58
C ALA A 89 4.13 7.06 -1.80
N TRP A 90 2.98 7.68 -1.56
CA TRP A 90 1.66 7.11 -1.81
C TRP A 90 1.41 6.86 -3.30
N LEU A 91 1.68 7.83 -4.17
CA LEU A 91 1.52 7.67 -5.62
C LEU A 91 2.39 6.53 -6.15
N TYR A 92 3.63 6.43 -5.66
CA TYR A 92 4.52 5.33 -6.02
C TYR A 92 3.97 3.98 -5.56
N ALA A 93 3.46 3.89 -4.33
CA ALA A 93 2.88 2.64 -3.80
C ALA A 93 1.63 2.22 -4.58
N ILE A 94 0.73 3.16 -4.91
CA ILE A 94 -0.46 2.90 -5.72
C ILE A 94 -0.06 2.45 -7.13
N GLY A 95 0.89 3.13 -7.76
CA GLY A 95 1.41 2.75 -9.09
C GLY A 95 2.00 1.34 -9.10
N ALA A 96 2.78 0.98 -8.09
CA ALA A 96 3.33 -0.36 -7.92
C ALA A 96 2.22 -1.42 -7.73
N LEU A 97 1.17 -1.10 -6.97
CA LEU A 97 0.02 -1.98 -6.78
C LEU A 97 -0.73 -2.21 -8.10
N ILE A 98 -1.00 -1.15 -8.87
CA ILE A 98 -1.65 -1.24 -10.17
C ILE A 98 -0.81 -2.09 -11.13
N THR A 99 0.50 -1.88 -11.16
CA THR A 99 1.42 -2.66 -11.99
C THR A 99 1.39 -4.13 -11.61
N LEU A 100 1.35 -4.44 -10.32
CA LEU A 100 1.23 -5.81 -9.81
C LEU A 100 -0.08 -6.47 -10.27
N LEU A 101 -1.21 -5.74 -10.20
CA LEU A 101 -2.52 -6.26 -10.62
C LEU A 101 -2.61 -6.51 -12.14
N ARG A 102 -1.82 -5.76 -12.93
CA ARG A 102 -1.72 -5.94 -14.39
C ARG A 102 -0.74 -7.04 -14.81
N ASP A 103 0.04 -7.57 -13.89
CA ASP A 103 1.05 -8.58 -14.21
C ASP A 103 0.41 -9.88 -14.73
N GLN A 104 0.82 -10.28 -15.94
CA GLN A 104 0.32 -11.50 -16.59
C GLN A 104 0.65 -12.75 -15.77
N ALA A 105 1.83 -12.81 -15.14
CA ALA A 105 2.23 -13.95 -14.32
C ALA A 105 1.27 -14.12 -13.12
N LEU A 106 0.88 -13.03 -12.48
CA LEU A 106 -0.10 -13.07 -11.39
C LEU A 106 -1.48 -13.51 -11.89
N ARG A 107 -1.92 -12.97 -13.03
CA ARG A 107 -3.22 -13.34 -13.64
C ARG A 107 -3.26 -14.80 -14.06
N GLN A 108 -2.18 -15.32 -14.64
CA GLN A 108 -2.07 -16.73 -15.01
C GLN A 108 -2.10 -17.65 -13.79
N LEU A 109 -1.38 -17.32 -12.72
CA LEU A 109 -1.41 -18.09 -11.47
C LEU A 109 -2.81 -18.12 -10.83
N ILE A 110 -3.52 -16.99 -10.87
CA ILE A 110 -4.90 -16.92 -10.36
C ILE A 110 -5.84 -17.73 -11.25
N GLY A 111 -5.70 -17.62 -12.59
CA GLY A 111 -6.49 -18.37 -13.57
C GLY A 111 -6.30 -19.89 -13.43
N GLN A 112 -5.07 -20.37 -13.36
CA GLN A 112 -4.76 -21.79 -13.17
C GLN A 112 -5.34 -22.36 -11.87
N ASN A 113 -5.28 -21.58 -10.77
CA ASN A 113 -5.86 -22.02 -9.51
C ASN A 113 -7.39 -22.08 -9.55
N ARG A 114 -8.05 -21.16 -10.26
CA ARG A 114 -9.49 -21.19 -10.46
C ARG A 114 -9.91 -22.38 -11.33
N PHE A 115 -9.20 -22.60 -12.44
CA PHE A 115 -9.45 -23.73 -13.32
C PHE A 115 -9.29 -25.07 -12.58
N ALA A 116 -8.18 -25.26 -11.87
CA ALA A 116 -7.94 -26.46 -11.08
C ALA A 116 -9.02 -26.67 -9.99
N ALA A 117 -9.53 -25.59 -9.40
CA ALA A 117 -10.62 -25.68 -8.42
C ALA A 117 -11.97 -26.03 -9.06
N GLN A 118 -12.23 -25.55 -10.28
CA GLN A 118 -13.44 -25.91 -11.04
C GLN A 118 -13.42 -27.38 -11.46
N VAL A 119 -12.29 -27.85 -12.00
CA VAL A 119 -12.14 -29.26 -12.41
C VAL A 119 -12.32 -30.21 -11.21
N ARG A 120 -11.79 -29.84 -10.02
CA ARG A 120 -11.99 -30.65 -8.80
C ARG A 120 -13.45 -30.73 -8.29
N ARG A 121 -14.31 -29.82 -8.74
CA ARG A 121 -15.74 -29.79 -8.38
C ARG A 121 -16.60 -30.56 -9.36
N LEU A 122 -16.04 -31.00 -10.48
CA LEU A 122 -16.76 -31.86 -11.42
C LEU A 122 -16.91 -33.25 -10.79
N ASN A 123 -18.14 -33.62 -10.43
CA ASN A 123 -18.49 -34.95 -9.93
C ASN A 123 -18.94 -35.90 -11.07
N GLU A 124 -19.02 -35.37 -12.29
CA GLU A 124 -19.40 -36.13 -13.47
C GLU A 124 -18.17 -36.62 -14.24
N PRO A 125 -18.23 -37.79 -14.88
CA PRO A 125 -17.15 -38.25 -15.74
C PRO A 125 -16.96 -37.29 -16.91
N PHE A 126 -15.72 -36.89 -17.18
CA PHE A 126 -15.36 -35.97 -18.27
C PHE A 126 -14.28 -36.58 -19.15
N TYR A 127 -14.28 -36.21 -20.43
CA TYR A 127 -13.27 -36.61 -21.39
C TYR A 127 -12.25 -35.49 -21.59
N ILE A 128 -10.99 -35.84 -21.71
CA ILE A 128 -9.93 -34.89 -22.04
C ILE A 128 -9.62 -35.07 -23.52
N VAL A 129 -9.91 -34.05 -24.32
CA VAL A 129 -9.54 -34.01 -25.73
C VAL A 129 -8.19 -33.34 -25.87
N CYS A 130 -7.18 -34.09 -26.25
CA CYS A 130 -5.83 -33.60 -26.51
C CYS A 130 -5.72 -33.14 -27.98
N GLY A 131 -5.77 -31.83 -28.19
CA GLY A 131 -5.71 -31.20 -29.52
C GLY A 131 -7.09 -30.78 -30.03
N TYR A 132 -7.29 -29.46 -30.05
CA TYR A 132 -8.52 -28.84 -30.55
C TYR A 132 -8.27 -28.27 -31.96
N GLY A 133 -7.87 -29.17 -32.90
CA GLY A 133 -7.78 -28.87 -34.33
C GLY A 133 -9.05 -29.32 -35.06
N ASP A 134 -8.98 -29.46 -36.40
CA ASP A 134 -10.13 -29.82 -37.23
C ASP A 134 -10.80 -31.16 -36.80
N THR A 135 -10.03 -32.09 -36.29
CA THR A 135 -10.56 -33.38 -35.82
C THR A 135 -11.09 -33.32 -34.38
N GLY A 136 -10.47 -32.56 -33.51
CA GLY A 136 -10.87 -32.42 -32.09
C GLY A 136 -12.08 -31.51 -31.87
N SER A 137 -12.48 -30.74 -32.87
CA SER A 137 -13.65 -29.86 -32.81
C SER A 137 -14.97 -30.56 -33.13
N VAL A 138 -14.90 -31.82 -33.60
CA VAL A 138 -16.07 -32.64 -34.00
C VAL A 138 -16.49 -33.66 -32.91
N VAL A 139 -15.69 -33.79 -31.87
CA VAL A 139 -15.98 -34.62 -30.69
C VAL A 139 -16.57 -33.77 -29.60
#